data_87068f479f2031f7c8789ce9a812609c
#
_entry.id   87068f479f2031f7c8789ce9a812609c
#
_cell.length_a   1.000
_cell.length_b   1.000
_cell.length_c   1.000
_cell.angle_alpha   90.00
_cell.angle_beta   90.00
_cell.angle_gamma   90.00
#
_symmetry.space_group_name_H-M   'P 1'
#
loop_
_entity.id
_entity.type
_entity.pdbx_description
1 polymer ?
#
loop_
_entity_poly.entity_id
_entity_poly.type
_entity_poly.pdbx_seq_one_letter_code
_entity_poly.pdbx_strand_id
1 'polypeptide(L)'
;MIFMNNDYSDGNKLLKINTSSNSIIGSYEIGKGPTSISIINQDVYVANTYYDSNYNAFYGTTRFNSIEEVSDIKYYGAGVVCGGSVMEFSNYNSSSIDSKIFRSFEGGAALIGKDLEIVKENKLGSYEPSQVYHIEAYGDYMYFGLTNYTDINQVKVVDVFNKEIASYDVGLFPGDFAFWESN
;
A
#
# COMPACT_ATOMS: atom_id res chain seq x y z
N MET A 1 16.76 8.78 -2.29
CA MET A 1 16.05 7.49 -2.48
C MET A 1 15.80 6.88 -1.12
N ILE A 2 14.65 6.31 -0.94
CA ILE A 2 14.24 5.64 0.30
C ILE A 2 14.09 4.15 0.00
N PHE A 3 14.48 3.32 0.92
CA PHE A 3 14.48 1.87 0.79
C PHE A 3 13.98 1.21 2.09
N MET A 4 13.29 0.09 1.98
CA MET A 4 12.82 -0.69 3.13
C MET A 4 13.67 -1.94 3.28
N ASN A 5 13.96 -2.31 4.53
CA ASN A 5 14.52 -3.61 4.84
C ASN A 5 13.43 -4.53 5.39
N ASN A 6 13.06 -5.51 4.60
CA ASN A 6 12.07 -6.51 4.98
C ASN A 6 12.74 -7.89 5.07
N ASP A 7 12.65 -8.52 6.22
CA ASP A 7 13.06 -9.93 6.45
C ASP A 7 11.87 -10.81 6.88
N TYR A 8 10.64 -10.31 6.70
CA TYR A 8 9.35 -10.94 7.03
C TYR A 8 9.11 -11.24 8.52
N SER A 9 10.12 -11.17 9.37
CA SER A 9 9.96 -11.40 10.82
C SER A 9 10.30 -10.15 11.64
N ASP A 10 11.48 -9.61 11.45
CA ASP A 10 12.03 -8.54 12.28
C ASP A 10 12.49 -7.30 11.49
N GLY A 11 12.38 -7.32 10.15
CA GLY A 11 12.68 -6.17 9.29
C GLY A 11 11.77 -4.99 9.66
N ASN A 12 12.39 -3.89 10.08
CA ASN A 12 11.70 -2.71 10.57
C ASN A 12 12.46 -1.41 10.25
N LYS A 13 13.22 -1.38 9.17
CA LYS A 13 14.06 -0.23 8.84
C LYS A 13 13.62 0.48 7.57
N LEU A 14 13.62 1.80 7.64
CA LEU A 14 13.55 2.71 6.51
C LEU A 14 14.95 3.30 6.28
N LEU A 15 15.50 3.11 5.09
CA LEU A 15 16.83 3.57 4.73
C LEU A 15 16.75 4.77 3.79
N LYS A 16 17.45 5.85 4.12
CA LYS A 16 17.63 7.00 3.25
C LYS A 16 18.96 6.90 2.53
N ILE A 17 18.92 6.88 1.21
CA ILE A 17 20.11 6.67 0.36
C ILE A 17 20.39 7.94 -0.45
N ASN A 18 21.62 8.42 -0.40
CA ASN A 18 22.11 9.44 -1.33
C ASN A 18 22.46 8.77 -2.65
N THR A 19 21.74 9.11 -3.72
CA THR A 19 21.91 8.51 -5.05
C THR A 19 23.17 8.98 -5.80
N SER A 20 23.76 10.10 -5.40
CA SER A 20 25.01 10.58 -6.00
C SER A 20 26.24 9.87 -5.45
N SER A 21 26.20 9.50 -4.17
CA SER A 21 27.30 8.78 -3.51
C SER A 21 27.03 7.30 -3.27
N ASN A 22 25.82 6.83 -3.59
CA ASN A 22 25.32 5.46 -3.31
C ASN A 22 25.54 5.02 -1.85
N SER A 23 25.41 5.96 -0.92
CA SER A 23 25.61 5.69 0.51
C SER A 23 24.33 5.86 1.30
N ILE A 24 24.16 5.03 2.35
CA ILE A 24 23.11 5.21 3.33
C ILE A 24 23.44 6.44 4.17
N ILE A 25 22.52 7.41 4.22
CA ILE A 25 22.65 8.65 4.97
C ILE A 25 21.65 8.76 6.14
N GLY A 26 20.78 7.78 6.28
CA GLY A 26 19.84 7.67 7.41
C GLY A 26 19.27 6.26 7.51
N SER A 27 19.00 5.82 8.75
CA SER A 27 18.34 4.55 9.04
C SER A 27 17.38 4.76 10.20
N TYR A 28 16.10 4.57 9.94
CA TYR A 28 15.01 4.91 10.87
C TYR A 28 14.18 3.67 11.19
N GLU A 29 13.71 3.58 12.43
CA GLU A 29 12.83 2.50 12.83
C GLU A 29 11.40 2.76 12.36
N ILE A 30 10.78 1.74 11.80
CA ILE A 30 9.38 1.72 11.34
C ILE A 30 8.69 0.45 11.86
N GLY A 31 7.40 0.29 11.53
CA GLY A 31 6.67 -0.92 11.88
C GLY A 31 7.27 -2.17 11.25
N LYS A 32 7.06 -3.32 11.90
CA LYS A 32 7.53 -4.64 11.44
C LYS A 32 6.94 -5.02 10.10
N GLY A 33 7.72 -5.75 9.29
CA GLY A 33 7.31 -6.31 8.02
C GLY A 33 6.91 -5.26 6.97
N PRO A 34 7.76 -4.30 6.62
CA PRO A 34 7.45 -3.32 5.58
C PRO A 34 7.32 -4.00 4.22
N THR A 35 6.20 -3.78 3.53
CA THR A 35 5.86 -4.46 2.27
C THR A 35 5.69 -3.52 1.09
N SER A 36 5.25 -2.30 1.32
CA SER A 36 5.00 -1.30 0.28
C SER A 36 5.25 0.09 0.82
N ILE A 37 5.62 1.02 -0.05
CA ILE A 37 5.97 2.39 0.31
C ILE A 37 5.31 3.37 -0.66
N SER A 38 4.79 4.46 -0.11
CA SER A 38 4.31 5.62 -0.88
C SER A 38 4.74 6.91 -0.21
N ILE A 39 4.92 7.95 -0.99
CA ILE A 39 5.40 9.25 -0.49
C ILE A 39 4.40 10.32 -0.90
N ILE A 40 3.93 11.09 0.07
CA ILE A 40 3.14 12.29 -0.17
C ILE A 40 3.73 13.47 0.60
N ASN A 41 4.10 14.53 -0.12
CA ASN A 41 4.78 15.68 0.45
C ASN A 41 6.07 15.29 1.19
N GLN A 42 6.06 15.40 2.52
CA GLN A 42 7.18 15.13 3.42
C GLN A 42 7.03 13.81 4.17
N ASP A 43 5.89 13.17 4.03
CA ASP A 43 5.56 11.95 4.73
C ASP A 43 5.77 10.73 3.85
N VAL A 44 6.39 9.73 4.41
CA VAL A 44 6.61 8.42 3.82
C VAL A 44 5.66 7.45 4.51
N TYR A 45 4.74 6.89 3.76
CA TYR A 45 3.83 5.86 4.26
C TYR A 45 4.33 4.49 3.89
N VAL A 46 4.25 3.56 4.85
CA VAL A 46 4.70 2.18 4.67
C VAL A 46 3.58 1.25 5.11
N ALA A 47 3.19 0.32 4.22
CA ALA A 47 2.35 -0.80 4.63
C ALA A 47 3.23 -1.82 5.37
N ASN A 48 2.73 -2.30 6.48
CA ASN A 48 3.38 -3.30 7.30
C ASN A 48 2.55 -4.59 7.32
N THR A 49 3.18 -5.73 7.06
CA THR A 49 2.61 -7.06 7.23
C THR A 49 3.66 -7.98 7.84
N TYR A 50 3.35 -8.60 8.95
CA TYR A 50 4.27 -9.50 9.64
C TYR A 50 3.51 -10.71 10.19
N TYR A 51 4.27 -11.73 10.53
CA TYR A 51 3.73 -12.97 11.07
C TYR A 51 4.27 -13.22 12.47
N ASP A 52 3.43 -13.78 13.35
CA ASP A 52 3.87 -14.28 14.63
C ASP A 52 4.52 -15.67 14.50
N SER A 53 5.00 -16.22 15.62
CA SER A 53 5.60 -17.56 15.67
C SER A 53 4.65 -18.71 15.28
N ASN A 54 3.34 -18.45 15.22
CA ASN A 54 2.32 -19.39 14.81
C ASN A 54 1.85 -19.15 13.38
N TYR A 55 2.54 -18.28 12.62
CA TYR A 55 2.19 -17.87 11.26
C TYR A 55 0.85 -17.12 11.13
N ASN A 56 0.36 -16.53 12.21
CA ASN A 56 -0.76 -15.61 12.12
C ASN A 56 -0.30 -14.28 11.52
N ALA A 57 -1.02 -13.81 10.52
CA ALA A 57 -0.73 -12.52 9.86
C ALA A 57 -1.25 -11.34 10.69
N PHE A 58 -0.45 -10.31 10.80
CA PHE A 58 -0.78 -9.02 11.39
C PHE A 58 -0.43 -7.91 10.41
N TYR A 59 -1.11 -6.80 10.50
CA TYR A 59 -0.87 -5.68 9.60
C TYR A 59 -0.96 -4.33 10.30
N GLY A 60 -0.31 -3.34 9.68
CA GLY A 60 -0.23 -1.98 10.19
C GLY A 60 0.13 -0.97 9.12
N THR A 61 0.22 0.28 9.50
CA THR A 61 0.75 1.37 8.69
C THR A 61 1.74 2.17 9.52
N THR A 62 2.85 2.53 8.90
CA THR A 62 3.78 3.53 9.43
C THR A 62 3.67 4.80 8.60
N ARG A 63 3.67 5.97 9.26
CA ARG A 63 3.97 7.26 8.66
C ARG A 63 5.29 7.76 9.23
N PHE A 64 6.24 8.03 8.37
CA PHE A 64 7.52 8.62 8.74
C PHE A 64 7.60 10.03 8.17
N ASN A 65 7.74 11.04 9.04
CA ASN A 65 7.99 12.41 8.62
C ASN A 65 9.48 12.60 8.30
N SER A 66 9.81 12.95 7.06
CA SER A 66 11.19 13.02 6.58
C SER A 66 11.96 14.27 7.04
N ILE A 67 11.28 15.24 7.64
CA ILE A 67 11.88 16.47 8.19
C ILE A 67 12.14 16.32 9.68
N GLU A 68 11.12 15.85 10.42
CA GLU A 68 11.22 15.66 11.86
C GLU A 68 11.95 14.36 12.23
N GLU A 69 12.09 13.45 11.26
CA GLU A 69 12.70 12.13 11.38
C GLU A 69 12.03 11.26 12.46
N VAL A 70 10.71 11.38 12.59
CA VAL A 70 9.88 10.61 13.53
C VAL A 70 8.91 9.71 12.81
N SER A 71 8.63 8.55 13.41
CA SER A 71 7.67 7.57 12.91
C SER A 71 6.46 7.47 13.82
N ASP A 72 5.27 7.53 13.23
CA ASP A 72 4.03 7.09 13.84
C ASP A 72 3.70 5.70 13.31
N ILE A 73 3.39 4.76 14.18
CA ILE A 73 3.10 3.37 13.82
C ILE A 73 1.75 2.97 14.38
N LYS A 74 0.88 2.45 13.51
CA LYS A 74 -0.41 1.90 13.90
C LYS A 74 -0.53 0.46 13.45
N TYR A 75 -0.79 -0.44 14.39
CA TYR A 75 -1.15 -1.82 14.12
C TYR A 75 -2.67 -2.01 14.25
N TYR A 76 -3.26 -2.71 13.27
CA TYR A 76 -4.72 -2.91 13.20
C TYR A 76 -5.17 -4.28 13.72
N GLY A 77 -4.22 -5.10 14.15
CA GLY A 77 -4.48 -6.45 14.66
C GLY A 77 -4.23 -7.56 13.65
N ALA A 78 -4.81 -8.71 13.91
CA ALA A 78 -4.71 -9.86 13.02
C ALA A 78 -5.59 -9.67 11.78
N GLY A 79 -5.12 -10.12 10.63
CA GLY A 79 -5.86 -10.06 9.39
C GLY A 79 -5.11 -10.71 8.24
N VAL A 80 -5.86 -11.24 7.28
CA VAL A 80 -5.28 -11.72 6.02
C VAL A 80 -5.09 -10.49 5.14
N VAL A 81 -3.83 -10.14 4.89
CA VAL A 81 -3.45 -9.11 3.94
C VAL A 81 -2.51 -9.74 2.93
N CYS A 82 -3.05 -10.33 1.88
CA CYS A 82 -2.24 -10.59 0.69
C CYS A 82 -1.82 -9.24 0.11
N GLY A 83 -0.50 -9.04 -0.08
CA GLY A 83 0.03 -7.85 -0.70
C GLY A 83 -0.33 -6.55 0.04
N GLY A 84 0.16 -6.35 1.26
CA GLY A 84 -0.01 -5.08 1.97
C GLY A 84 0.53 -3.93 1.14
N SER A 85 -0.35 -3.14 0.50
CA SER A 85 0.01 -2.00 -0.34
C SER A 85 -0.44 -0.71 0.32
N VAL A 86 0.38 0.32 0.18
CA VAL A 86 0.00 1.73 0.39
C VAL A 86 0.26 2.48 -0.90
N MET A 87 -0.64 3.40 -1.24
CA MET A 87 -0.55 4.17 -2.48
C MET A 87 -1.09 5.57 -2.30
N GLU A 88 -0.48 6.54 -2.98
CA GLU A 88 -1.07 7.85 -3.17
C GLU A 88 -2.14 7.76 -4.26
N PHE A 89 -3.32 8.35 -3.99
CA PHE A 89 -4.35 8.54 -4.99
C PHE A 89 -4.57 10.04 -5.21
N SER A 90 -3.78 10.62 -6.09
CA SER A 90 -3.62 12.09 -6.22
C SER A 90 -4.89 12.81 -6.64
N ASN A 91 -5.75 12.18 -7.43
CA ASN A 91 -7.00 12.77 -7.92
C ASN A 91 -8.20 12.47 -7.02
N TYR A 92 -8.03 11.68 -5.97
CA TYR A 92 -9.11 11.44 -5.01
C TYR A 92 -9.39 12.71 -4.22
N ASN A 93 -10.63 13.18 -4.26
CA ASN A 93 -11.06 14.39 -3.58
C ASN A 93 -12.01 14.06 -2.43
N SER A 94 -11.49 14.10 -1.21
CA SER A 94 -12.31 14.03 0.00
C SER A 94 -12.16 15.33 0.79
N SER A 95 -13.24 16.04 1.00
CA SER A 95 -13.26 17.29 1.75
C SER A 95 -13.05 17.11 3.26
N SER A 96 -13.06 15.87 3.75
CA SER A 96 -13.01 15.55 5.17
C SER A 96 -11.66 15.01 5.67
N ILE A 97 -10.68 14.79 4.77
CA ILE A 97 -9.42 14.10 5.11
C ILE A 97 -8.22 14.79 4.46
N ASP A 98 -7.20 15.05 5.27
CA ASP A 98 -5.98 15.75 4.87
C ASP A 98 -5.04 14.90 4.00
N SER A 99 -5.20 13.57 3.99
CA SER A 99 -4.33 12.62 3.31
C SER A 99 -5.08 11.93 2.17
N LYS A 100 -4.36 11.70 1.08
CA LYS A 100 -4.83 10.93 -0.08
C LYS A 100 -4.15 9.55 -0.14
N ILE A 101 -3.67 9.07 0.97
CA ILE A 101 -3.06 7.74 1.07
C ILE A 101 -4.15 6.70 1.30
N PHE A 102 -4.13 5.71 0.45
CA PHE A 102 -4.94 4.51 0.58
C PHE A 102 -4.05 3.33 0.95
N ARG A 103 -4.65 2.33 1.58
CA ARG A 103 -4.01 1.04 1.79
C ARG A 103 -4.96 -0.10 1.46
N SER A 104 -4.39 -1.25 1.12
CA SER A 104 -5.15 -2.50 0.98
C SER A 104 -5.88 -2.83 2.27
N PHE A 105 -7.19 -3.10 2.17
CA PHE A 105 -8.06 -3.40 3.30
C PHE A 105 -9.28 -4.19 2.87
N GLU A 106 -9.49 -5.37 3.45
CA GLU A 106 -10.70 -6.22 3.26
C GLU A 106 -11.18 -6.30 1.79
N GLY A 107 -10.28 -6.73 0.89
CA GLY A 107 -10.59 -6.93 -0.52
C GLY A 107 -10.76 -5.66 -1.34
N GLY A 108 -10.36 -4.52 -0.79
CA GLY A 108 -10.34 -3.21 -1.46
C GLY A 108 -9.17 -2.38 -1.01
N ALA A 109 -9.24 -1.07 -1.25
CA ALA A 109 -8.34 -0.07 -0.73
C ALA A 109 -9.13 0.96 0.07
N ALA A 110 -8.75 1.18 1.34
CA ALA A 110 -9.38 2.16 2.20
C ALA A 110 -8.44 3.35 2.46
N LEU A 111 -9.03 4.51 2.57
CA LEU A 111 -8.33 5.75 2.86
C LEU A 111 -7.74 5.70 4.28
N ILE A 112 -6.52 6.20 4.43
CA ILE A 112 -5.86 6.37 5.72
C ILE A 112 -6.09 7.80 6.21
N GLY A 113 -6.74 7.92 7.36
CA GLY A 113 -6.96 9.18 8.05
C GLY A 113 -5.70 9.70 8.74
N LYS A 114 -5.83 10.89 9.32
CA LYS A 114 -4.72 11.63 9.93
C LYS A 114 -3.98 10.85 11.03
N ASP A 115 -4.70 10.11 11.84
CA ASP A 115 -4.15 9.30 12.95
C ASP A 115 -3.87 7.85 12.54
N LEU A 116 -3.62 7.63 11.25
CA LEU A 116 -3.45 6.33 10.64
C LEU A 116 -4.67 5.40 10.79
N GLU A 117 -5.85 5.93 11.08
CA GLU A 117 -7.09 5.16 11.11
C GLU A 117 -7.54 4.78 9.70
N ILE A 118 -8.05 3.57 9.56
CA ILE A 118 -8.67 3.11 8.31
C ILE A 118 -10.09 3.70 8.23
N VAL A 119 -10.33 4.53 7.22
CA VAL A 119 -11.64 5.14 6.96
C VAL A 119 -12.42 4.21 6.03
N LYS A 120 -13.21 3.31 6.65
CA LYS A 120 -13.91 2.21 5.95
C LYS A 120 -14.97 2.72 4.96
N GLU A 121 -15.58 3.85 5.24
CA GLU A 121 -16.60 4.50 4.41
C GLU A 121 -16.05 4.93 3.05
N ASN A 122 -14.75 5.16 2.98
CA ASN A 122 -14.05 5.55 1.77
C ASN A 122 -13.34 4.36 1.07
N LYS A 123 -13.76 3.12 1.34
CA LYS A 123 -13.18 1.96 0.70
C LYS A 123 -13.59 1.86 -0.77
N LEU A 124 -12.59 1.73 -1.65
CA LEU A 124 -12.73 1.49 -3.08
C LEU A 124 -12.43 0.03 -3.39
N GLY A 125 -13.24 -0.55 -4.27
CA GLY A 125 -13.21 -1.99 -4.56
C GLY A 125 -13.82 -2.83 -3.43
N SER A 126 -14.32 -4.01 -3.80
CA SER A 126 -14.91 -4.96 -2.83
C SER A 126 -14.80 -6.36 -3.43
N TYR A 127 -13.60 -6.89 -3.42
CA TYR A 127 -13.27 -8.21 -3.94
C TYR A 127 -13.04 -9.20 -2.79
N GLU A 128 -12.95 -10.48 -3.11
CA GLU A 128 -12.56 -11.47 -2.12
C GLU A 128 -11.12 -11.19 -1.62
N PRO A 129 -10.89 -10.98 -0.32
CA PRO A 129 -9.58 -10.57 0.18
C PRO A 129 -8.43 -11.51 -0.20
N SER A 130 -8.69 -12.82 -0.27
CA SER A 130 -7.71 -13.83 -0.66
C SER A 130 -7.31 -13.77 -2.14
N GLN A 131 -8.11 -13.10 -2.97
CA GLN A 131 -7.87 -12.95 -4.40
C GLN A 131 -7.14 -11.65 -4.76
N VAL A 132 -7.14 -10.65 -3.88
CA VAL A 132 -6.46 -9.38 -4.15
C VAL A 132 -4.95 -9.56 -3.99
N TYR A 133 -4.25 -9.61 -5.12
CA TYR A 133 -2.81 -9.86 -5.16
C TYR A 133 -2.00 -8.57 -5.12
N HIS A 134 -2.46 -7.54 -5.81
CA HIS A 134 -1.84 -6.22 -5.81
C HIS A 134 -2.88 -5.12 -6.02
N ILE A 135 -2.62 -3.93 -5.46
CA ILE A 135 -3.45 -2.74 -5.65
C ILE A 135 -2.53 -1.55 -5.90
N GLU A 136 -2.86 -0.75 -6.90
CA GLU A 136 -2.17 0.50 -7.18
C GLU A 136 -3.13 1.56 -7.71
N ALA A 137 -2.78 2.84 -7.52
CA ALA A 137 -3.55 3.98 -8.01
C ALA A 137 -2.76 4.73 -9.09
N TYR A 138 -3.45 5.10 -10.17
CA TYR A 138 -2.89 5.96 -11.20
C TYR A 138 -3.98 6.83 -11.84
N GLY A 139 -3.72 8.14 -11.94
CA GLY A 139 -4.71 9.10 -12.44
C GLY A 139 -5.98 9.12 -11.58
N ASP A 140 -7.13 8.89 -12.21
CA ASP A 140 -8.45 8.87 -11.56
C ASP A 140 -8.91 7.46 -11.18
N TYR A 141 -8.01 6.48 -11.21
CA TYR A 141 -8.38 5.08 -11.13
C TYR A 141 -7.54 4.30 -10.13
N MET A 142 -8.20 3.30 -9.53
CA MET A 142 -7.56 2.28 -8.72
C MET A 142 -7.57 0.95 -9.47
N TYR A 143 -6.43 0.30 -9.54
CA TYR A 143 -6.20 -0.96 -10.25
C TYR A 143 -6.04 -2.09 -9.26
N PHE A 144 -6.81 -3.16 -9.44
CA PHE A 144 -6.79 -4.34 -8.60
C PHE A 144 -6.33 -5.54 -9.42
N GLY A 145 -5.17 -6.07 -9.10
CA GLY A 145 -4.69 -7.35 -9.61
C GLY A 145 -5.32 -8.48 -8.81
N LEU A 146 -6.18 -9.26 -9.45
CA LEU A 146 -6.89 -10.38 -8.82
C LEU A 146 -6.36 -11.72 -9.33
N THR A 147 -6.14 -12.66 -8.41
CA THR A 147 -5.70 -14.02 -8.72
C THR A 147 -6.62 -15.07 -8.09
N ASN A 148 -6.81 -16.18 -8.77
CA ASN A 148 -7.37 -17.40 -8.22
C ASN A 148 -6.32 -18.51 -8.05
N TYR A 149 -5.04 -18.17 -8.31
CA TYR A 149 -3.87 -19.03 -8.21
C TYR A 149 -3.75 -20.15 -9.25
N THR A 150 -4.71 -20.31 -10.15
CA THR A 150 -4.77 -21.47 -11.08
C THR A 150 -4.99 -21.13 -12.54
N ASP A 151 -5.84 -20.14 -12.84
CA ASP A 151 -6.30 -19.82 -14.19
C ASP A 151 -5.87 -18.40 -14.62
N ILE A 152 -6.47 -17.94 -15.72
CA ILE A 152 -6.35 -16.54 -16.17
C ILE A 152 -6.83 -15.62 -15.04
N ASN A 153 -5.99 -14.69 -14.66
CA ASN A 153 -6.28 -13.72 -13.63
C ASN A 153 -6.82 -12.41 -14.25
N GLN A 154 -7.24 -11.49 -13.43
CA GLN A 154 -7.88 -10.26 -13.89
C GLN A 154 -7.25 -9.02 -13.28
N VAL A 155 -7.25 -7.94 -14.05
CA VAL A 155 -7.10 -6.58 -13.54
C VAL A 155 -8.45 -5.90 -13.60
N LYS A 156 -8.92 -5.42 -12.47
CA LYS A 156 -10.13 -4.61 -12.35
C LYS A 156 -9.77 -3.16 -12.14
N VAL A 157 -10.48 -2.28 -12.79
CA VAL A 157 -10.26 -0.83 -12.71
C VAL A 157 -11.49 -0.18 -12.11
N VAL A 158 -11.29 0.57 -11.04
CA VAL A 158 -12.35 1.24 -10.27
C VAL A 158 -12.08 2.74 -10.27
N ASP A 159 -13.12 3.53 -10.48
CA ASP A 159 -13.03 4.99 -10.43
C ASP A 159 -13.16 5.54 -8.99
N VAL A 160 -13.01 6.86 -8.85
CA VAL A 160 -13.11 7.57 -7.55
C VAL A 160 -14.49 7.46 -6.89
N PHE A 161 -15.52 7.03 -7.62
CA PHE A 161 -16.88 6.81 -7.14
C PHE A 161 -17.16 5.36 -6.78
N ASN A 162 -16.10 4.54 -6.70
CA ASN A 162 -16.20 3.10 -6.41
C ASN A 162 -16.97 2.30 -7.49
N LYS A 163 -16.94 2.75 -8.74
CA LYS A 163 -17.56 2.05 -9.86
C LYS A 163 -16.47 1.30 -10.64
N GLU A 164 -16.67 0.00 -10.86
CA GLU A 164 -15.84 -0.78 -11.79
C GLU A 164 -16.12 -0.30 -13.22
N ILE A 165 -15.07 0.18 -13.89
CA ILE A 165 -15.17 0.75 -15.24
C ILE A 165 -14.54 -0.14 -16.32
N ALA A 166 -13.63 -1.02 -15.92
CA ALA A 166 -12.97 -1.96 -16.82
C ALA A 166 -12.54 -3.23 -16.12
N SER A 167 -12.42 -4.30 -16.91
CA SER A 167 -11.88 -5.59 -16.51
C SER A 167 -11.04 -6.16 -17.65
N TYR A 168 -9.83 -6.61 -17.34
CA TYR A 168 -8.91 -7.21 -18.30
C TYR A 168 -8.45 -8.58 -17.83
N ASP A 169 -8.48 -9.56 -18.72
CA ASP A 169 -7.84 -10.85 -18.46
C ASP A 169 -6.33 -10.69 -18.66
N VAL A 170 -5.57 -11.20 -17.70
CA VAL A 170 -4.09 -11.08 -17.66
C VAL A 170 -3.45 -12.43 -17.31
N GLY A 171 -2.13 -12.48 -17.40
CA GLY A 171 -1.35 -13.63 -16.94
C GLY A 171 -1.51 -13.89 -15.43
N LEU A 172 -0.93 -15.00 -14.98
CA LEU A 172 -0.96 -15.40 -13.56
C LEU A 172 -0.23 -14.38 -12.69
N PHE A 173 -0.78 -14.14 -11.49
CA PHE A 173 -0.16 -13.35 -10.43
C PHE A 173 0.15 -11.90 -10.84
N PRO A 174 -0.86 -11.06 -11.13
CA PRO A 174 -0.67 -9.64 -11.44
C PRO A 174 -0.20 -8.87 -10.20
N GLY A 175 1.12 -8.89 -9.98
CA GLY A 175 1.76 -8.43 -8.74
C GLY A 175 2.36 -7.03 -8.80
N ASP A 176 2.33 -6.39 -9.96
CA ASP A 176 2.86 -5.04 -10.14
C ASP A 176 2.26 -4.40 -11.39
N PHE A 177 2.19 -3.05 -11.41
CA PHE A 177 1.71 -2.26 -12.53
C PHE A 177 2.76 -1.24 -12.96
N ALA A 178 2.88 -1.02 -14.25
CA ALA A 178 3.65 0.07 -14.82
C ALA A 178 2.76 0.93 -15.72
N PHE A 179 2.78 2.22 -15.49
CA PHE A 179 1.96 3.19 -16.22
C PHE A 179 2.87 4.08 -17.06
N TRP A 180 2.46 4.36 -18.30
CA TRP A 180 3.13 5.33 -19.14
C TRP A 180 2.11 6.10 -19.97
N GLU A 181 2.39 7.36 -20.21
CA GLU A 181 1.60 8.19 -21.11
C GLU A 181 2.25 8.19 -22.51
N SER A 182 1.43 7.95 -23.55
CA SER A 182 1.88 8.19 -24.92
C SER A 182 1.77 9.68 -25.20
N ASN A 183 2.89 10.30 -25.54
CA ASN A 183 2.94 11.68 -26.03
C ASN A 183 2.24 11.81 -27.38
#